data_12e0b63b1d3b3374db5a5d4da84d3ec8
#
_entry.id   12e0b63b1d3b3374db5a5d4da84d3ec8
#
_cell.length_a   1.000
_cell.length_b   1.000
_cell.length_c   1.000
_cell.angle_alpha   90.00
_cell.angle_beta   90.00
_cell.angle_gamma   90.00
#
_symmetry.space_group_name_H-M   'P 1'
#
loop_
_entity.id
_entity.type
_entity.pdbx_description
1 polymer ?
#
loop_
_entity_poly.entity_id
_entity_poly.type
_entity_poly.pdbx_seq_one_letter_code
_entity_poly.pdbx_strand_id
1 'polypeptide(L)'
;MQIGFARSIDPIISQEVTITRVAITTEKDAENKNTEMGRKTIVPYGLYRAEGYISANLARKVTGFSEDDLELLWEAILNMFEVDHSAARGNMAVRELIVFKHSKELGDCPAYKLFDAVEVKKNEDVEYPRKYQDYTVTVHEEQIPDSVEVRRMN
;
A
#
# COMPACT_ATOMS: atom_id res chain seq x y z
N MET A 1 16.71 -6.09 0.28
CA MET A 1 15.34 -5.80 -0.16
C MET A 1 15.27 -4.41 -0.74
N GLN A 2 14.48 -4.21 -1.78
CA GLN A 2 14.16 -2.91 -2.37
C GLN A 2 12.65 -2.84 -2.57
N ILE A 3 12.01 -1.78 -2.10
CA ILE A 3 10.59 -1.50 -2.33
C ILE A 3 10.49 -0.22 -3.16
N GLY A 4 9.74 -0.28 -4.24
CA GLY A 4 9.44 0.86 -5.10
C GLY A 4 8.40 1.81 -4.49
N PHE A 5 8.16 2.93 -5.15
CA PHE A 5 7.10 3.85 -4.74
C PHE A 5 5.73 3.22 -4.96
N ALA A 6 4.87 3.32 -3.95
CA ALA A 6 3.47 2.95 -4.10
C ALA A 6 2.76 3.91 -5.05
N ARG A 7 1.94 3.36 -5.95
CA ARG A 7 1.13 4.11 -6.90
C ARG A 7 -0.34 3.78 -6.70
N SER A 8 -1.19 4.79 -6.76
CA SER A 8 -2.64 4.57 -6.74
C SER A 8 -3.11 3.84 -8.01
N ILE A 9 -4.06 2.93 -7.87
CA ILE A 9 -4.67 2.20 -8.99
C ILE A 9 -5.45 3.17 -9.87
N ASP A 10 -6.29 4.00 -9.26
CA ASP A 10 -7.03 5.06 -9.94
C ASP A 10 -6.47 6.44 -9.58
N PRO A 11 -6.78 7.49 -10.37
CA PRO A 11 -6.49 8.85 -10.01
C PRO A 11 -7.11 9.20 -8.65
N ILE A 12 -6.32 9.84 -7.78
CA ILE A 12 -6.77 10.24 -6.46
C ILE A 12 -7.70 11.44 -6.57
N ILE A 13 -8.90 11.30 -6.01
CA ILE A 13 -9.89 12.37 -5.91
C ILE A 13 -9.81 12.92 -4.49
N SER A 14 -9.32 14.15 -4.36
CA SER A 14 -9.29 14.84 -3.08
C SER A 14 -10.59 15.58 -2.81
N GLN A 15 -10.96 15.68 -1.54
CA GLN A 15 -12.12 16.42 -1.07
C GLN A 15 -11.66 17.51 -0.10
N GLU A 16 -12.13 18.73 -0.31
CA GLU A 16 -11.89 19.84 0.61
C GLU A 16 -13.02 19.88 1.67
N VAL A 17 -12.64 19.92 2.93
CA VAL A 17 -13.56 20.05 4.06
C VAL A 17 -13.22 21.30 4.87
N THR A 18 -14.24 22.05 5.28
CA THR A 18 -14.07 23.17 6.19
C THR A 18 -13.97 22.65 7.63
N ILE A 19 -12.97 23.11 8.35
CA ILE A 19 -12.80 22.85 9.78
C ILE A 19 -12.96 24.16 10.55
N THR A 20 -13.67 24.10 11.66
CA THR A 20 -13.90 25.24 12.54
C THR A 20 -13.33 24.94 13.91
N ARG A 21 -12.52 25.85 14.44
CA ARG A 21 -12.05 25.82 15.82
C ARG A 21 -12.80 26.87 16.62
N VAL A 22 -13.50 26.44 17.67
CA VAL A 22 -14.22 27.34 18.58
C VAL A 22 -13.28 27.94 19.65
N ALA A 23 -12.29 27.15 20.10
CA ALA A 23 -11.31 27.64 21.08
C ALA A 23 -10.23 28.49 20.41
N ILE A 24 -10.10 29.73 20.83
CA ILE A 24 -9.07 30.66 20.40
C ILE A 24 -7.90 30.57 21.35
N THR A 25 -6.67 30.48 20.82
CA THR A 25 -5.47 30.19 21.63
C THR A 25 -4.78 31.39 22.21
N THR A 26 -5.11 32.64 21.75
CA THR A 26 -4.51 33.87 22.27
C THR A 26 -5.61 34.84 22.67
N GLU A 27 -5.40 35.55 23.80
CA GLU A 27 -6.34 36.56 24.32
C GLU A 27 -6.58 37.68 23.31
N LYS A 28 -5.54 38.08 22.58
CA LYS A 28 -5.61 39.15 21.58
C LYS A 28 -6.49 38.81 20.39
N ASP A 29 -6.52 37.54 19.99
CA ASP A 29 -7.38 37.08 18.90
C ASP A 29 -8.83 36.84 19.38
N ALA A 30 -9.01 36.48 20.67
CA ALA A 30 -10.30 36.31 21.29
C ALA A 30 -11.14 37.59 21.36
N GLU A 31 -10.51 38.74 21.43
CA GLU A 31 -11.19 40.04 21.43
C GLU A 31 -11.82 40.38 20.07
N ASN A 32 -11.31 39.81 18.97
CA ASN A 32 -11.71 40.17 17.61
C ASN A 32 -12.39 39.05 16.82
N LYS A 33 -12.32 37.77 17.28
CA LYS A 33 -12.86 36.63 16.59
C LYS A 33 -13.48 35.62 17.55
N ASN A 34 -14.67 35.16 17.25
CA ASN A 34 -15.33 34.12 18.05
C ASN A 34 -14.99 32.70 17.58
N THR A 35 -14.50 32.53 16.34
CA THR A 35 -14.14 31.25 15.74
C THR A 35 -13.05 31.41 14.71
N GLU A 36 -12.26 30.38 14.53
CA GLU A 36 -11.33 30.30 13.39
C GLU A 36 -11.78 29.20 12.43
N MET A 37 -11.80 29.52 11.15
CA MET A 37 -12.11 28.58 10.09
C MET A 37 -10.87 28.29 9.27
N GLY A 38 -10.69 27.02 8.93
CA GLY A 38 -9.64 26.54 8.04
C GLY A 38 -10.19 25.55 7.02
N ARG A 39 -9.38 25.18 6.06
CA ARG A 39 -9.69 24.16 5.08
C ARG A 39 -8.70 23.02 5.21
N LYS A 40 -9.19 21.80 5.07
CA LYS A 40 -8.37 20.59 5.05
C LYS A 40 -8.74 19.77 3.81
N THR A 41 -7.73 19.41 3.04
CA THR A 41 -7.91 18.47 1.94
C THR A 41 -7.72 17.06 2.47
N ILE A 42 -8.65 16.19 2.16
CA ILE A 42 -8.62 14.77 2.51
C ILE A 42 -8.72 13.91 1.25
N VAL A 43 -8.19 12.70 1.33
CA VAL A 43 -8.41 11.63 0.35
C VAL A 43 -9.38 10.64 0.98
N PRO A 44 -10.65 10.57 0.54
CA PRO A 44 -11.65 9.70 1.16
C PRO A 44 -11.31 8.22 1.05
N TYR A 45 -10.70 7.82 -0.05
CA TYR A 45 -10.22 6.46 -0.30
C TYR A 45 -9.15 6.46 -1.40
N GLY A 46 -8.24 5.50 -1.33
CA GLY A 46 -7.29 5.21 -2.40
C GLY A 46 -6.71 3.80 -2.21
N LEU A 47 -6.71 3.01 -3.27
CA LEU A 47 -6.00 1.74 -3.32
C LEU A 47 -4.65 1.96 -3.99
N TYR A 48 -3.59 1.51 -3.33
CA TYR A 48 -2.22 1.68 -3.79
C TYR A 48 -1.57 0.31 -4.02
N ARG A 49 -0.78 0.22 -5.06
CA ARG A 49 0.09 -0.92 -5.34
C ARG A 49 1.54 -0.51 -5.16
N ALA A 50 2.30 -1.29 -4.40
CA ALA A 50 3.75 -1.19 -4.28
C ALA A 50 4.37 -2.48 -4.79
N GLU A 51 5.54 -2.38 -5.41
CA GLU A 51 6.30 -3.51 -5.92
C GLU A 51 7.67 -3.52 -5.25
N GLY A 52 8.20 -4.72 -5.00
CA GLY A 52 9.47 -4.87 -4.33
C GLY A 52 10.24 -6.10 -4.79
N TYR A 53 11.51 -6.12 -4.43
CA TYR A 53 12.46 -7.16 -4.82
C TYR A 53 13.28 -7.63 -3.61
N ILE A 54 13.43 -8.94 -3.49
CA ILE A 54 14.35 -9.58 -2.54
C ILE A 54 15.32 -10.45 -3.33
N SER A 55 16.61 -10.18 -3.19
CA SER A 55 17.64 -10.93 -3.86
C SER A 55 18.22 -11.99 -2.92
N ALA A 56 17.99 -13.28 -3.22
CA ALA A 56 18.57 -14.39 -2.46
C ALA A 56 20.09 -14.39 -2.50
N ASN A 57 20.69 -13.98 -3.61
CA ASN A 57 22.15 -13.87 -3.74
C ASN A 57 22.73 -12.83 -2.76
N LEU A 58 22.15 -11.64 -2.69
CA LEU A 58 22.58 -10.60 -1.75
C LEU A 58 22.27 -10.99 -0.29
N ALA A 59 21.15 -11.65 -0.06
CA ALA A 59 20.80 -12.16 1.26
C ALA A 59 21.87 -13.10 1.80
N ARG A 60 22.23 -14.12 1.03
CA ARG A 60 23.20 -15.15 1.44
C ARG A 60 24.63 -14.67 1.50
N LYS A 61 25.09 -13.86 0.52
CA LYS A 61 26.50 -13.48 0.38
C LYS A 61 26.89 -12.19 1.08
N VAL A 62 25.95 -11.32 1.36
CA VAL A 62 26.25 -9.97 1.88
C VAL A 62 25.63 -9.70 3.23
N THR A 63 24.33 -9.99 3.42
CA THR A 63 23.62 -9.59 4.64
C THR A 63 23.42 -10.70 5.66
N GLY A 64 23.53 -11.96 5.26
CA GLY A 64 23.19 -13.10 6.11
C GLY A 64 21.69 -13.24 6.41
N PHE A 65 20.82 -12.59 5.62
CA PHE A 65 19.38 -12.62 5.78
C PHE A 65 18.84 -14.04 5.55
N SER A 66 18.19 -14.60 6.55
CA SER A 66 17.72 -15.98 6.60
C SER A 66 16.27 -16.14 6.11
N GLU A 67 15.80 -17.39 6.03
CA GLU A 67 14.38 -17.68 5.78
C GLU A 67 13.51 -17.24 6.97
N ASP A 68 14.00 -17.34 8.21
CA ASP A 68 13.27 -16.86 9.39
C ASP A 68 13.11 -15.34 9.36
N ASP A 69 14.15 -14.62 8.94
CA ASP A 69 14.07 -13.16 8.74
C ASP A 69 13.08 -12.80 7.63
N LEU A 70 12.96 -13.66 6.61
CA LEU A 70 12.02 -13.47 5.52
C LEU A 70 10.56 -13.63 5.98
N GLU A 71 10.27 -14.66 6.78
CA GLU A 71 8.92 -14.84 7.35
C GLU A 71 8.56 -13.69 8.31
N LEU A 72 9.50 -13.24 9.14
CA LEU A 72 9.33 -12.06 10.00
C LEU A 72 9.07 -10.79 9.17
N LEU A 73 9.73 -10.65 8.01
CA LEU A 73 9.50 -9.54 7.09
C LEU A 73 8.08 -9.55 6.53
N TRP A 74 7.54 -10.73 6.17
CA TRP A 74 6.17 -10.83 5.69
C TRP A 74 5.16 -10.45 6.77
N GLU A 75 5.37 -10.92 7.99
CA GLU A 75 4.55 -10.53 9.14
C GLU A 75 4.62 -9.01 9.39
N ALA A 76 5.81 -8.43 9.35
CA ALA A 76 6.00 -6.99 9.53
C ALA A 76 5.30 -6.16 8.44
N ILE A 77 5.35 -6.60 7.17
CA ILE A 77 4.66 -5.91 6.07
C ILE A 77 3.14 -5.99 6.25
N LEU A 78 2.61 -7.17 6.57
CA LEU A 78 1.16 -7.36 6.74
C LEU A 78 0.60 -6.51 7.88
N ASN A 79 1.36 -6.31 8.95
CA ASN A 79 0.94 -5.60 10.15
C ASN A 79 1.47 -4.16 10.28
N MET A 80 2.19 -3.64 9.28
CA MET A 80 2.91 -2.37 9.43
C MET A 80 2.01 -1.17 9.75
N PHE A 81 0.75 -1.19 9.35
CA PHE A 81 -0.20 -0.12 9.64
C PHE A 81 -1.02 -0.34 10.91
N GLU A 82 -0.96 -1.52 11.53
CA GLU A 82 -1.71 -1.82 12.76
C GLU A 82 -1.12 -1.12 14.00
N VAL A 83 0.17 -0.77 13.93
CA VAL A 83 0.89 -0.11 15.03
C VAL A 83 1.26 1.35 14.72
N ASP A 84 1.11 1.81 13.47
CA ASP A 84 1.49 3.16 13.03
C ASP A 84 0.26 3.95 12.57
N HIS A 85 -0.52 4.45 13.52
CA HIS A 85 -1.70 5.27 13.27
C HIS A 85 -1.36 6.77 13.27
N SER A 86 -1.98 7.50 12.36
CA SER A 86 -1.85 8.96 12.28
C SER A 86 -3.14 9.60 11.80
N ALA A 87 -3.58 10.63 12.49
CA ALA A 87 -4.76 11.40 12.08
C ALA A 87 -4.62 12.04 10.69
N ALA A 88 -3.39 12.30 10.24
CA ALA A 88 -3.12 12.85 8.91
C ALA A 88 -3.20 11.79 7.80
N ARG A 89 -2.89 10.53 8.10
CA ARG A 89 -2.94 9.41 7.15
C ARG A 89 -4.30 8.70 7.13
N GLY A 90 -5.14 8.89 8.15
CA GLY A 90 -6.37 8.14 8.31
C GLY A 90 -6.13 6.65 8.58
N ASN A 91 -7.10 5.83 8.24
CA ASN A 91 -7.01 4.38 8.40
C ASN A 91 -6.31 3.77 7.17
N MET A 92 -5.15 3.19 7.38
CA MET A 92 -4.43 2.43 6.36
C MET A 92 -4.38 0.96 6.77
N ALA A 93 -4.38 0.06 5.79
CA ALA A 93 -4.20 -1.36 6.01
C ALA A 93 -3.57 -2.00 4.78
N VAL A 94 -2.71 -2.99 4.98
CA VAL A 94 -2.28 -3.88 3.91
C VAL A 94 -3.48 -4.76 3.57
N ARG A 95 -3.86 -4.80 2.30
CA ARG A 95 -5.03 -5.56 1.85
C ARG A 95 -4.64 -6.93 1.32
N GLU A 96 -3.49 -7.01 0.70
CA GLU A 96 -2.96 -8.23 0.14
C GLU A 96 -1.46 -8.11 -0.08
N LEU A 97 -0.72 -9.18 0.17
CA LEU A 97 0.68 -9.35 -0.17
C LEU A 97 0.81 -10.55 -1.11
N ILE A 98 1.27 -10.30 -2.34
CA ILE A 98 1.48 -11.33 -3.36
C ILE A 98 2.98 -11.50 -3.53
N VAL A 99 3.47 -12.70 -3.27
CA VAL A 99 4.89 -13.05 -3.36
C VAL A 99 5.11 -14.05 -4.49
N PHE A 100 6.07 -13.75 -5.35
CA PHE A 100 6.57 -14.65 -6.39
C PHE A 100 7.91 -15.20 -5.95
N LYS A 101 7.94 -16.48 -5.56
CA LYS A 101 9.16 -17.17 -5.14
C LYS A 101 9.75 -17.93 -6.31
N HIS A 102 10.92 -17.49 -6.76
CA HIS A 102 11.67 -18.15 -7.80
C HIS A 102 12.42 -19.38 -7.27
N SER A 103 12.58 -20.41 -8.11
CA SER A 103 13.39 -21.59 -7.79
C SER A 103 14.90 -21.32 -7.87
N LYS A 104 15.32 -20.32 -8.65
CA LYS A 104 16.72 -19.97 -8.89
C LYS A 104 17.09 -18.62 -8.28
N GLU A 105 18.34 -18.47 -7.81
CA GLU A 105 18.87 -17.23 -7.23
C GLU A 105 18.81 -16.01 -8.16
N LEU A 106 18.94 -16.21 -9.48
CA LEU A 106 18.83 -15.15 -10.48
C LEU A 106 17.41 -14.93 -11.00
N GLY A 107 16.45 -15.73 -10.49
CA GLY A 107 15.07 -15.75 -10.95
C GLY A 107 14.86 -16.65 -12.17
N ASP A 108 13.61 -17.06 -12.36
CA ASP A 108 13.18 -17.94 -13.43
C ASP A 108 12.62 -17.17 -14.64
N CYS A 109 12.21 -15.93 -14.42
CA CYS A 109 11.74 -15.01 -15.45
C CYS A 109 11.94 -13.54 -15.03
N PRO A 110 11.86 -12.59 -15.99
CA PRO A 110 11.89 -11.18 -15.67
C PRO A 110 10.75 -10.75 -14.75
N ALA A 111 11.08 -9.96 -13.71
CA ALA A 111 10.12 -9.57 -12.69
C ALA A 111 8.91 -8.78 -13.23
N TYR A 112 9.11 -7.96 -14.28
CA TYR A 112 8.02 -7.19 -14.88
C TYR A 112 6.88 -8.09 -15.39
N LYS A 113 7.18 -9.30 -15.91
CA LYS A 113 6.17 -10.27 -16.36
C LYS A 113 5.30 -10.77 -15.21
N LEU A 114 5.91 -10.96 -14.04
CA LEU A 114 5.18 -11.36 -12.84
C LEU A 114 4.31 -10.21 -12.31
N PHE A 115 4.81 -8.98 -12.38
CA PHE A 115 4.02 -7.83 -12.01
C PHE A 115 2.87 -7.58 -12.97
N ASP A 116 3.09 -7.75 -14.28
CA ASP A 116 2.03 -7.63 -15.30
C ASP A 116 0.97 -8.73 -15.16
N ALA A 117 1.34 -9.92 -14.62
CA ALA A 117 0.39 -10.99 -14.33
C ALA A 117 -0.58 -10.68 -13.17
N VAL A 118 -0.31 -9.62 -12.39
CA VAL A 118 -1.24 -9.15 -11.35
C VAL A 118 -2.04 -7.98 -11.87
N GLU A 119 -3.31 -8.21 -12.12
CA GLU A 119 -4.23 -7.19 -12.55
C GLU A 119 -5.10 -6.71 -11.40
N VAL A 120 -5.23 -5.38 -11.24
CA VAL A 120 -6.14 -4.76 -10.28
C VAL A 120 -7.08 -3.84 -11.03
N LYS A 121 -8.36 -4.17 -11.02
CA LYS A 121 -9.40 -3.40 -11.72
C LYS A 121 -10.47 -2.92 -10.76
N LYS A 122 -10.90 -1.68 -10.95
CA LYS A 122 -12.13 -1.19 -10.34
C LYS A 122 -13.35 -1.91 -10.96
N ASN A 123 -14.30 -2.31 -10.13
CA ASN A 123 -15.51 -2.96 -10.58
C ASN A 123 -16.37 -1.99 -11.44
N GLU A 124 -17.02 -2.49 -12.48
CA GLU A 124 -17.72 -1.68 -13.48
C GLU A 124 -18.91 -0.89 -12.90
N ASP A 125 -19.55 -1.42 -11.86
CA ASP A 125 -20.68 -0.83 -11.15
C ASP A 125 -20.29 0.26 -10.15
N VAL A 126 -18.98 0.49 -9.95
CA VAL A 126 -18.44 1.44 -8.97
C VAL A 126 -17.89 2.70 -9.67
N GLU A 127 -18.53 3.83 -9.48
CA GLU A 127 -18.03 5.10 -9.98
C GLU A 127 -16.89 5.64 -9.09
N TYR A 128 -17.14 5.70 -7.77
CA TYR A 128 -16.20 6.22 -6.78
C TYR A 128 -15.89 5.15 -5.70
N PRO A 129 -14.74 4.48 -5.77
CA PRO A 129 -14.38 3.46 -4.80
C PRO A 129 -14.26 4.00 -3.37
N ARG A 130 -14.70 3.22 -2.39
CA ARG A 130 -14.66 3.55 -0.95
C ARG A 130 -14.14 2.42 -0.08
N LYS A 131 -13.94 1.24 -0.64
CA LYS A 131 -13.50 0.02 0.06
C LYS A 131 -12.74 -0.90 -0.88
N TYR A 132 -12.01 -1.85 -0.32
CA TYR A 132 -11.21 -2.81 -1.09
C TYR A 132 -12.07 -3.66 -2.04
N GLN A 133 -13.27 -4.04 -1.61
CA GLN A 133 -14.21 -4.84 -2.39
C GLN A 133 -14.76 -4.13 -3.64
N ASP A 134 -14.50 -2.84 -3.80
CA ASP A 134 -14.82 -2.09 -5.00
C ASP A 134 -13.80 -2.37 -6.13
N TYR A 135 -12.79 -3.19 -5.85
CA TYR A 135 -11.79 -3.65 -6.79
C TYR A 135 -11.76 -5.18 -6.86
N THR A 136 -11.35 -5.67 -8.02
CA THR A 136 -11.04 -7.08 -8.25
C THR A 136 -9.54 -7.21 -8.50
N VAL A 137 -8.88 -8.09 -7.73
CA VAL A 137 -7.47 -8.45 -7.90
C VAL A 137 -7.39 -9.84 -8.53
N THR A 138 -6.84 -9.91 -9.71
CA THR A 138 -6.65 -11.16 -10.47
C THR A 138 -5.17 -11.44 -10.64
N VAL A 139 -4.76 -12.67 -10.35
CA VAL A 139 -3.43 -13.17 -10.70
C VAL A 139 -3.61 -14.14 -11.88
N HIS A 140 -3.03 -13.79 -13.01
CA HIS A 140 -3.06 -14.58 -14.24
C HIS A 140 -1.98 -15.66 -14.17
N GLU A 141 -2.29 -16.75 -13.46
CA GLU A 141 -1.34 -17.85 -13.20
C GLU A 141 -0.85 -18.50 -14.51
N GLU A 142 -1.66 -18.50 -15.56
CA GLU A 142 -1.30 -18.99 -16.89
C GLU A 142 -0.14 -18.23 -17.57
N GLN A 143 0.18 -17.02 -17.07
CA GLN A 143 1.30 -16.20 -17.55
C GLN A 143 2.57 -16.40 -16.72
N ILE A 144 2.48 -17.16 -15.62
CA ILE A 144 3.57 -17.38 -14.68
C ILE A 144 4.22 -18.73 -14.97
N PRO A 145 5.56 -18.82 -15.07
CA PRO A 145 6.23 -20.10 -15.25
C PRO A 145 5.98 -21.05 -14.07
N ASP A 146 5.83 -22.34 -14.32
CA ASP A 146 5.62 -23.40 -13.30
C ASP A 146 6.73 -23.45 -12.24
N SER A 147 7.91 -22.91 -12.54
CA SER A 147 9.05 -22.82 -11.62
C SER A 147 8.95 -21.67 -10.61
N VAL A 148 7.92 -20.82 -10.71
CA VAL A 148 7.64 -19.71 -9.81
C VAL A 148 6.45 -20.03 -8.92
N GLU A 149 6.68 -20.13 -7.62
CA GLU A 149 5.63 -20.33 -6.63
C GLU A 149 4.93 -18.98 -6.35
N VAL A 150 3.59 -18.97 -6.41
CA VAL A 150 2.79 -17.81 -6.07
C VAL A 150 2.21 -17.99 -4.66
N ARG A 151 2.45 -17.03 -3.77
CA ARG A 151 1.87 -17.00 -2.42
C ARG A 151 1.03 -15.73 -2.28
N ARG A 152 -0.21 -15.88 -1.86
CA ARG A 152 -1.11 -14.78 -1.50
C ARG A 152 -1.32 -14.79 0.01
N MET A 153 -1.08 -13.64 0.65
CA MET A 153 -1.17 -13.46 2.09
C MET A 153 -2.00 -12.20 2.39
N ASN A 154 -2.85 -12.26 3.42
CA ASN A 154 -3.74 -11.18 3.87
C ASN A 154 -4.01 -11.28 5.38
#